data_8e4435a7b69295e09f263e147167f0e2
#
_entry.id   8e4435a7b69295e09f263e147167f0e2
#
_cell.length_a   1.000
_cell.length_b   1.000
_cell.length_c   1.000
_cell.angle_alpha   90.00
_cell.angle_beta   90.00
_cell.angle_gamma   90.00
#
_symmetry.space_group_name_H-M   'P 1'
#
loop_
_entity.id
_entity.type
_entity.pdbx_description
1 polymer ?
#
loop_
_entity_poly.entity_id
_entity_poly.type
_entity_poly.pdbx_seq_one_letter_code
_entity_poly.pdbx_strand_id
1 'polypeptide(L)'
;MFVMRRRQAIVLAGLLAASTHGWAQEKAAPADPELRAVRQQVTTLRKQLAAARNELTAANTARQSLQVQFSAIQRQMEALSTEVRGLRSNSVLDLNGYLTFDISSGYPTALFRGVNVQIVNGTGETQTATGTGNLIVGYNRPSVGSFICSLGVTESAATCQANHGLWAQSHKSGSHNIIGGDFNSYSSWGGLVMGMENALSAPFATIGGGARNRRCGRTHVSGDHAVAGQ
;
A
#
# COMPACT_ATOMS: atom_id res chain seq x y z
N MET A 1 -12.07 -5.58 34.32
CA MET A 1 -12.39 -5.79 35.74
C MET A 1 -13.80 -6.40 35.83
N PHE A 2 -13.87 -7.72 35.77
CA PHE A 2 -15.16 -8.46 35.83
C PHE A 2 -15.09 -9.43 36.98
N VAL A 3 -15.96 -9.20 37.95
CA VAL A 3 -16.06 -9.94 39.22
C VAL A 3 -16.84 -11.23 39.00
N MET A 4 -16.16 -12.35 39.15
CA MET A 4 -16.73 -13.69 39.13
C MET A 4 -17.42 -13.95 40.49
N ARG A 5 -18.75 -13.98 40.53
CA ARG A 5 -19.50 -14.46 41.71
C ARG A 5 -19.55 -15.99 41.71
N ARG A 6 -18.82 -16.59 42.63
CA ARG A 6 -18.96 -18.01 43.03
C ARG A 6 -20.28 -18.19 43.82
N ARG A 7 -21.17 -19.05 43.32
CA ARG A 7 -22.29 -19.57 44.09
C ARG A 7 -21.82 -20.80 44.85
N GLN A 8 -21.82 -20.70 46.18
CA GLN A 8 -21.57 -21.82 47.10
C GLN A 8 -22.81 -22.69 47.13
N ALA A 9 -22.64 -24.00 46.88
CA ALA A 9 -23.66 -25.01 47.12
C ALA A 9 -23.57 -25.42 48.62
N ILE A 10 -24.63 -25.19 49.36
CA ILE A 10 -24.78 -25.66 50.73
C ILE A 10 -25.25 -27.12 50.68
N VAL A 11 -24.42 -28.03 51.16
CA VAL A 11 -24.76 -29.44 51.37
C VAL A 11 -25.37 -29.54 52.78
N LEU A 12 -26.68 -29.76 52.88
CA LEU A 12 -27.32 -30.15 54.13
C LEU A 12 -27.27 -31.68 54.23
N ALA A 13 -26.43 -32.19 55.13
CA ALA A 13 -26.44 -33.58 55.56
C ALA A 13 -27.41 -33.73 56.75
N GLY A 14 -28.56 -34.28 56.48
CA GLY A 14 -29.52 -34.65 57.56
C GLY A 14 -29.33 -36.11 57.97
N LEU A 15 -28.86 -36.31 59.20
CA LEU A 15 -28.89 -37.62 59.90
C LEU A 15 -30.35 -38.01 60.18
N LEU A 16 -30.78 -39.14 59.62
CA LEU A 16 -32.01 -39.79 60.09
C LEU A 16 -31.70 -41.12 60.76
N ALA A 17 -31.93 -41.19 62.04
CA ALA A 17 -31.77 -42.38 62.85
C ALA A 17 -32.77 -43.48 62.43
N ALA A 18 -32.25 -44.70 62.27
CA ALA A 18 -33.10 -45.87 62.00
C ALA A 18 -33.86 -46.32 63.22
N SER A 19 -35.14 -46.25 63.21
CA SER A 19 -36.01 -47.00 64.11
C SER A 19 -36.54 -48.25 63.44
N THR A 20 -36.04 -49.42 63.88
CA THR A 20 -36.48 -50.74 63.47
C THR A 20 -37.87 -51.06 64.00
N HIS A 21 -38.90 -50.92 63.26
CA HIS A 21 -40.17 -51.53 63.51
C HIS A 21 -40.50 -52.43 62.29
N GLY A 22 -40.63 -53.72 62.63
CA GLY A 22 -40.98 -54.77 61.63
C GLY A 22 -42.39 -54.48 61.06
N TRP A 23 -42.37 -54.14 59.81
CA TRP A 23 -43.63 -54.10 59.01
C TRP A 23 -43.78 -55.38 58.27
N ALA A 24 -44.92 -56.02 58.48
CA ALA A 24 -45.36 -57.17 57.73
C ALA A 24 -45.25 -56.96 56.28
N GLN A 25 -44.65 -57.93 55.60
CA GLN A 25 -44.44 -57.98 54.15
C GLN A 25 -45.81 -58.09 53.49
N GLU A 26 -46.43 -56.94 53.18
CA GLU A 26 -47.67 -56.87 52.41
C GLU A 26 -47.33 -57.38 51.01
N LYS A 27 -47.93 -58.53 50.64
CA LYS A 27 -47.86 -59.11 49.31
C LYS A 27 -48.34 -58.02 48.34
N ALA A 28 -47.39 -57.40 47.59
CA ALA A 28 -47.75 -56.43 46.56
C ALA A 28 -48.75 -57.07 45.58
N ALA A 29 -49.95 -56.48 45.53
CA ALA A 29 -50.97 -56.88 44.56
C ALA A 29 -50.35 -56.88 43.16
N PRO A 30 -50.70 -57.82 42.26
CA PRO A 30 -50.16 -57.91 40.92
C PRO A 30 -50.38 -56.55 40.24
N ALA A 31 -49.26 -55.87 39.93
CA ALA A 31 -49.31 -54.53 39.34
C ALA A 31 -50.10 -54.61 38.03
N ASP A 32 -51.15 -53.79 37.97
CA ASP A 32 -52.05 -53.66 36.82
C ASP A 32 -51.26 -53.58 35.50
N PRO A 33 -51.55 -54.49 34.59
CA PRO A 33 -50.81 -54.53 33.28
C PRO A 33 -50.94 -53.24 32.52
N GLU A 34 -52.03 -52.50 32.62
CA GLU A 34 -52.21 -51.21 31.98
C GLU A 34 -51.29 -50.15 32.61
N LEU A 35 -51.13 -50.14 33.92
CA LEU A 35 -50.22 -49.23 34.62
C LEU A 35 -48.76 -49.50 34.27
N ARG A 36 -48.36 -50.76 34.03
CA ARG A 36 -47.00 -51.09 33.52
C ARG A 36 -46.79 -50.57 32.11
N ALA A 37 -47.78 -50.76 31.22
CA ALA A 37 -47.70 -50.26 29.84
C ALA A 37 -47.56 -48.72 29.81
N VAL A 38 -48.38 -48.03 30.60
CA VAL A 38 -48.29 -46.54 30.72
C VAL A 38 -46.91 -46.11 31.25
N ARG A 39 -46.38 -46.75 32.27
CA ARG A 39 -45.01 -46.45 32.78
C ARG A 39 -43.93 -46.66 31.75
N GLN A 40 -44.01 -47.70 30.93
CA GLN A 40 -43.09 -47.94 29.84
C GLN A 40 -43.19 -46.88 28.74
N GLN A 41 -44.39 -46.47 28.36
CA GLN A 41 -44.62 -45.40 27.42
C GLN A 41 -44.07 -44.06 27.96
N VAL A 42 -44.32 -43.71 29.20
CA VAL A 42 -43.77 -42.48 29.84
C VAL A 42 -42.24 -42.52 29.85
N THR A 43 -41.64 -43.68 30.13
CA THR A 43 -40.18 -43.82 30.10
C THR A 43 -39.60 -43.62 28.70
N THR A 44 -40.26 -44.19 27.68
CA THR A 44 -39.88 -44.02 26.27
C THR A 44 -40.01 -42.57 25.83
N LEU A 45 -41.13 -41.90 26.13
CA LEU A 45 -41.34 -40.49 25.82
C LEU A 45 -40.34 -39.58 26.53
N ARG A 46 -39.97 -39.88 27.77
CA ARG A 46 -38.91 -39.12 28.47
C ARG A 46 -37.55 -39.25 27.76
N LYS A 47 -37.19 -40.47 27.27
CA LYS A 47 -35.95 -40.67 26.50
C LYS A 47 -36.00 -39.92 25.17
N GLN A 48 -37.12 -40.00 24.45
CA GLN A 48 -37.30 -39.23 23.22
C GLN A 48 -37.22 -37.71 23.44
N LEU A 49 -37.85 -37.23 24.49
CA LEU A 49 -37.77 -35.79 24.83
C LEU A 49 -36.35 -35.36 25.18
N ALA A 50 -35.60 -36.20 25.91
CA ALA A 50 -34.20 -35.91 26.22
C ALA A 50 -33.33 -35.88 24.97
N ALA A 51 -33.54 -36.84 24.04
CA ALA A 51 -32.84 -36.87 22.74
C ALA A 51 -33.16 -35.61 21.91
N ALA A 52 -34.42 -35.25 21.76
CA ALA A 52 -34.86 -34.06 21.04
C ALA A 52 -34.30 -32.75 21.62
N ARG A 53 -34.22 -32.67 22.97
CA ARG A 53 -33.58 -31.51 23.65
C ARG A 53 -32.09 -31.41 23.33
N ASN A 54 -31.37 -32.52 23.29
CA ASN A 54 -29.96 -32.55 22.96
C ASN A 54 -29.72 -32.12 21.49
N GLU A 55 -30.55 -32.63 20.56
CA GLU A 55 -30.51 -32.22 19.16
C GLU A 55 -30.80 -30.73 18.96
N LEU A 56 -31.83 -30.21 19.68
CA LEU A 56 -32.13 -28.79 19.64
C LEU A 56 -30.98 -27.92 20.18
N THR A 57 -30.33 -28.38 21.24
CA THR A 57 -29.17 -27.69 21.81
C THR A 57 -28.02 -27.67 20.83
N ALA A 58 -27.71 -28.82 20.20
CA ALA A 58 -26.66 -28.91 19.16
C ALA A 58 -26.97 -28.03 17.95
N ALA A 59 -28.22 -28.05 17.46
CA ALA A 59 -28.67 -27.20 16.36
C ALA A 59 -28.56 -25.71 16.70
N ASN A 60 -28.90 -25.29 17.90
CA ASN A 60 -28.76 -23.90 18.34
C ASN A 60 -27.30 -23.47 18.43
N THR A 61 -26.41 -24.32 18.90
CA THR A 61 -24.97 -24.07 18.93
C THR A 61 -24.39 -23.92 17.52
N ALA A 62 -24.78 -24.83 16.61
CA ALA A 62 -24.38 -24.76 15.21
C ALA A 62 -24.87 -23.45 14.55
N ARG A 63 -26.12 -23.07 14.79
CA ARG A 63 -26.69 -21.82 14.28
C ARG A 63 -25.92 -20.59 14.79
N GLN A 64 -25.56 -20.55 16.07
CA GLN A 64 -24.76 -19.45 16.64
C GLN A 64 -23.38 -19.39 16.00
N SER A 65 -22.73 -20.54 15.79
CA SER A 65 -21.44 -20.58 15.10
C SER A 65 -21.52 -20.05 13.67
N LEU A 66 -22.53 -20.47 12.91
CA LEU A 66 -22.80 -19.97 11.57
C LEU A 66 -23.05 -18.47 11.54
N GLN A 67 -23.77 -17.94 12.51
CA GLN A 67 -24.05 -16.51 12.60
C GLN A 67 -22.77 -15.70 12.86
N VAL A 68 -21.85 -16.20 13.69
CA VAL A 68 -20.55 -15.59 13.92
C VAL A 68 -19.70 -15.60 12.64
N GLN A 69 -19.67 -16.73 11.94
CA GLN A 69 -18.96 -16.87 10.67
C GLN A 69 -19.52 -15.92 9.59
N PHE A 70 -20.85 -15.85 9.48
CA PHE A 70 -21.51 -14.94 8.54
C PHE A 70 -21.17 -13.48 8.82
N SER A 71 -21.19 -13.06 10.09
CA SER A 71 -20.79 -11.70 10.48
C SER A 71 -19.31 -11.41 10.20
N ALA A 72 -18.44 -12.41 10.29
CA ALA A 72 -17.03 -12.27 9.94
C ALA A 72 -16.85 -12.08 8.42
N ILE A 73 -17.57 -12.88 7.62
CA ILE A 73 -17.55 -12.76 6.16
C ILE A 73 -18.08 -11.39 5.70
N GLN A 74 -19.17 -10.91 6.30
CA GLN A 74 -19.68 -9.57 6.00
C GLN A 74 -18.64 -8.48 6.23
N ARG A 75 -17.94 -8.51 7.37
CA ARG A 75 -16.86 -7.55 7.65
C ARG A 75 -15.71 -7.63 6.63
N GLN A 76 -15.34 -8.85 6.23
CA GLN A 76 -14.32 -9.04 5.19
C GLN A 76 -14.76 -8.48 3.84
N MET A 77 -16.01 -8.69 3.45
CA MET A 77 -16.58 -8.14 2.22
C MET A 77 -16.61 -6.61 2.23
N GLU A 78 -16.96 -6.00 3.36
CA GLU A 78 -16.95 -4.54 3.53
C GLU A 78 -15.53 -3.97 3.43
N ALA A 79 -14.55 -4.62 4.07
CA ALA A 79 -13.15 -4.25 3.99
C ALA A 79 -12.63 -4.34 2.55
N LEU A 80 -12.87 -5.47 1.88
CA LEU A 80 -12.48 -5.68 0.48
C LEU A 80 -13.16 -4.67 -0.47
N SER A 81 -14.44 -4.39 -0.26
CA SER A 81 -15.17 -3.37 -1.05
C SER A 81 -14.56 -1.97 -0.89
N THR A 82 -14.08 -1.65 0.32
CA THR A 82 -13.40 -0.37 0.59
C THR A 82 -12.04 -0.31 -0.09
N GLU A 83 -11.27 -1.40 -0.04
CA GLU A 83 -9.99 -1.51 -0.72
C GLU A 83 -10.14 -1.41 -2.25
N VAL A 84 -11.11 -2.12 -2.84
CA VAL A 84 -11.41 -2.05 -4.28
C VAL A 84 -11.82 -0.64 -4.70
N ARG A 85 -12.60 0.07 -3.87
CA ARG A 85 -12.93 1.48 -4.14
C ARG A 85 -11.70 2.37 -4.09
N GLY A 86 -10.81 2.16 -3.12
CA GLY A 86 -9.53 2.86 -3.03
C GLY A 86 -8.64 2.62 -4.26
N LEU A 87 -8.54 1.36 -4.70
CA LEU A 87 -7.82 1.03 -5.94
C LEU A 87 -8.44 1.69 -7.16
N ARG A 88 -9.77 1.68 -7.30
CA ARG A 88 -10.47 2.31 -8.44
C ARG A 88 -10.32 3.84 -8.48
N SER A 89 -10.06 4.49 -7.35
CA SER A 89 -9.75 5.93 -7.33
C SER A 89 -8.31 6.25 -7.72
N ASN A 90 -7.46 5.23 -7.91
CA ASN A 90 -6.09 5.40 -8.36
C ASN A 90 -6.06 5.56 -9.88
N SER A 91 -5.86 6.79 -10.35
CA SER A 91 -5.79 7.11 -11.78
C SER A 91 -4.63 6.42 -12.53
N VAL A 92 -3.65 5.87 -11.80
CA VAL A 92 -2.58 5.06 -12.44
C VAL A 92 -3.15 3.80 -13.09
N LEU A 93 -4.27 3.26 -12.60
CA LEU A 93 -4.93 2.10 -13.20
C LEU A 93 -5.60 2.44 -14.55
N ASP A 94 -5.88 3.72 -14.81
CA ASP A 94 -6.41 4.19 -16.09
C ASP A 94 -5.35 4.10 -17.21
N LEU A 95 -4.07 3.90 -16.84
CA LEU A 95 -3.00 3.62 -17.81
C LEU A 95 -3.07 2.22 -18.42
N ASN A 96 -3.99 1.36 -17.96
CA ASN A 96 -4.18 0.03 -18.54
C ASN A 96 -4.49 0.13 -20.04
N GLY A 97 -3.68 -0.55 -20.85
CA GLY A 97 -3.73 -0.49 -22.31
C GLY A 97 -2.86 0.60 -22.94
N TYR A 98 -2.53 1.67 -22.22
CA TYR A 98 -1.61 2.72 -22.66
C TYR A 98 -0.18 2.49 -22.20
N LEU A 99 0.02 1.92 -21.00
CA LEU A 99 1.32 1.50 -20.49
C LEU A 99 1.34 -0.03 -20.41
N THR A 100 2.21 -0.65 -21.18
CA THR A 100 2.38 -2.10 -21.21
C THR A 100 3.84 -2.47 -20.96
N PHE A 101 4.04 -3.68 -20.40
CA PHE A 101 5.35 -4.26 -20.23
C PHE A 101 5.59 -5.24 -21.38
N ASP A 102 6.63 -4.97 -22.18
CA ASP A 102 7.00 -5.77 -23.37
C ASP A 102 8.39 -6.37 -23.18
N ILE A 103 8.51 -7.66 -23.48
CA ILE A 103 9.76 -8.42 -23.47
C ILE A 103 10.06 -9.06 -24.82
N SER A 104 9.29 -8.76 -25.86
CA SER A 104 9.41 -9.41 -27.19
C SER A 104 10.78 -9.16 -27.85
N SER A 105 11.43 -8.05 -27.52
CA SER A 105 12.79 -7.71 -27.96
C SER A 105 13.91 -8.45 -27.22
N GLY A 106 13.57 -9.28 -26.20
CA GLY A 106 14.53 -9.90 -25.29
C GLY A 106 14.93 -9.02 -24.11
N TYR A 107 14.48 -7.77 -24.07
CA TYR A 107 14.76 -6.81 -23.01
C TYR A 107 13.46 -6.26 -22.44
N PRO A 108 13.34 -6.17 -21.09
CA PRO A 108 12.17 -5.56 -20.45
C PRO A 108 11.98 -4.11 -20.89
N THR A 109 10.83 -3.79 -21.47
CA THR A 109 10.50 -2.46 -21.99
C THR A 109 9.16 -2.01 -21.43
N ALA A 110 9.11 -0.82 -20.83
CA ALA A 110 7.86 -0.13 -20.53
C ALA A 110 7.42 0.66 -21.78
N LEU A 111 6.35 0.20 -22.41
CA LEU A 111 5.87 0.77 -23.67
C LEU A 111 4.64 1.64 -23.43
N PHE A 112 4.74 2.92 -23.75
CA PHE A 112 3.63 3.86 -23.84
C PHE A 112 3.05 3.86 -25.24
N ARG A 113 1.75 3.57 -25.39
CA ARG A 113 1.11 3.46 -26.70
C ARG A 113 -0.09 4.37 -26.80
N GLY A 114 -0.10 5.24 -27.83
CA GLY A 114 -1.25 6.10 -28.12
C GLY A 114 -1.50 7.22 -27.10
N VAL A 115 -0.46 7.59 -26.33
CA VAL A 115 -0.52 8.67 -25.33
C VAL A 115 0.70 9.57 -25.43
N ASN A 116 0.54 10.81 -24.97
CA ASN A 116 1.66 11.71 -24.72
C ASN A 116 2.18 11.49 -23.28
N VAL A 117 3.50 11.58 -23.11
CA VAL A 117 4.12 11.61 -21.79
C VAL A 117 4.52 13.05 -21.48
N GLN A 118 3.84 13.65 -20.52
CA GLN A 118 4.12 14.99 -20.04
C GLN A 118 4.74 14.95 -18.66
N ILE A 119 5.90 15.57 -18.51
CA ILE A 119 6.65 15.63 -17.25
C ILE A 119 6.71 17.09 -16.82
N VAL A 120 6.11 17.39 -15.68
CA VAL A 120 5.97 18.75 -15.15
C VAL A 120 6.42 18.84 -13.69
N ASN A 121 6.82 20.02 -13.25
CA ASN A 121 7.25 20.28 -11.88
C ASN A 121 6.10 20.59 -10.90
N GLY A 122 4.85 20.62 -11.38
CA GLY A 122 3.66 20.84 -10.56
C GLY A 122 3.34 22.31 -10.21
N THR A 123 4.11 23.28 -10.70
CA THR A 123 3.87 24.71 -10.42
C THR A 123 2.86 25.37 -11.37
N GLY A 124 2.54 24.71 -12.46
CA GLY A 124 1.73 25.29 -13.55
C GLY A 124 2.52 26.18 -14.53
N GLU A 125 3.81 26.41 -14.26
CA GLU A 125 4.67 27.33 -15.01
C GLU A 125 5.91 26.61 -15.54
N THR A 126 6.20 26.72 -16.84
CA THR A 126 7.39 26.13 -17.45
C THR A 126 8.67 26.87 -17.03
N GLN A 127 8.58 28.17 -16.84
CA GLN A 127 9.73 29.04 -16.54
C GLN A 127 10.06 29.08 -15.04
N THR A 128 10.06 27.93 -14.38
CA THR A 128 10.40 27.78 -12.98
C THR A 128 11.48 26.71 -12.78
N ALA A 129 12.35 26.93 -11.80
CA ALA A 129 13.42 26.00 -11.47
C ALA A 129 13.18 25.45 -10.04
N THR A 130 12.65 24.25 -9.93
CA THR A 130 12.33 23.55 -8.67
C THR A 130 13.14 22.27 -8.46
N GLY A 131 13.97 21.88 -9.44
CA GLY A 131 14.69 20.61 -9.44
C GLY A 131 13.87 19.41 -9.91
N THR A 132 12.58 19.59 -10.18
CA THR A 132 11.66 18.53 -10.59
C THR A 132 11.10 18.74 -12.00
N GLY A 133 10.34 17.78 -12.52
CA GLY A 133 9.76 17.86 -13.87
C GLY A 133 10.79 17.65 -14.99
N ASN A 134 11.84 16.88 -14.75
CA ASN A 134 12.87 16.57 -15.72
C ASN A 134 12.74 15.12 -16.22
N LEU A 135 13.11 14.86 -17.47
CA LEU A 135 13.37 13.52 -18.00
C LEU A 135 14.86 13.21 -17.90
N ILE A 136 15.23 12.24 -17.10
CA ILE A 136 16.63 11.84 -16.88
C ILE A 136 16.84 10.43 -17.43
N VAL A 137 17.77 10.29 -18.35
CA VAL A 137 18.18 9.02 -18.95
C VAL A 137 19.64 8.76 -18.58
N GLY A 138 19.88 7.82 -17.68
CA GLY A 138 21.16 7.55 -17.04
C GLY A 138 21.16 7.94 -15.57
N TYR A 139 22.27 7.70 -14.88
CA TYR A 139 22.35 7.96 -13.43
C TYR A 139 22.46 9.44 -13.07
N ASN A 140 23.06 10.22 -13.96
CA ASN A 140 23.31 11.65 -13.78
C ASN A 140 23.75 12.02 -12.35
N ARG A 141 24.77 11.35 -11.86
CA ARG A 141 25.37 11.55 -10.53
C ARG A 141 25.78 13.01 -10.33
N PRO A 142 25.91 13.51 -9.10
CA PRO A 142 26.47 14.83 -8.86
C PRO A 142 27.88 14.94 -9.46
N SER A 143 28.16 16.04 -10.15
CA SER A 143 29.49 16.33 -10.65
C SER A 143 30.46 16.55 -9.47
N VAL A 144 31.68 16.02 -9.61
CA VAL A 144 32.80 16.21 -8.69
C VAL A 144 33.92 17.04 -9.32
N GLY A 145 33.65 17.64 -10.48
CA GLY A 145 34.57 18.48 -11.22
C GLY A 145 34.72 19.88 -10.61
N SER A 146 35.07 20.83 -11.47
CA SER A 146 35.25 22.23 -11.04
C SER A 146 33.97 22.85 -10.55
N PHE A 147 34.05 23.75 -9.57
CA PHE A 147 32.96 24.58 -9.15
C PHE A 147 32.43 25.46 -10.26
N ILE A 148 31.13 25.62 -10.35
CA ILE A 148 30.43 26.41 -11.34
C ILE A 148 29.36 27.28 -10.66
N CYS A 149 29.03 28.41 -11.27
CA CYS A 149 27.92 29.23 -10.82
C CYS A 149 26.59 28.74 -11.40
N SER A 150 25.53 28.72 -10.59
CA SER A 150 24.19 28.38 -11.07
C SER A 150 23.65 29.34 -12.13
N LEU A 151 24.17 30.55 -12.17
CA LEU A 151 23.87 31.57 -13.19
C LEU A 151 24.75 31.45 -14.45
N GLY A 152 25.77 30.64 -14.43
CA GLY A 152 26.54 30.20 -15.57
C GLY A 152 27.76 31.00 -15.94
N VAL A 153 27.87 32.28 -15.68
CA VAL A 153 28.85 33.18 -16.33
C VAL A 153 29.86 33.78 -15.38
N THR A 154 30.16 33.17 -14.25
CA THR A 154 31.14 33.76 -13.34
C THR A 154 32.30 32.82 -13.06
N GLU A 155 33.51 33.38 -13.12
CA GLU A 155 34.74 32.65 -12.87
C GLU A 155 35.12 32.61 -11.39
N SER A 156 34.38 33.30 -10.51
CA SER A 156 34.64 33.33 -9.07
C SER A 156 33.40 33.12 -8.20
N ALA A 157 33.61 32.52 -7.04
CA ALA A 157 32.58 32.37 -6.02
C ALA A 157 32.00 33.70 -5.57
N ALA A 158 32.86 34.69 -5.36
CA ALA A 158 32.45 36.01 -4.89
C ALA A 158 31.48 36.72 -5.87
N THR A 159 31.81 36.70 -7.16
CA THR A 159 30.93 37.27 -8.20
C THR A 159 29.62 36.50 -8.34
N CYS A 160 29.66 35.18 -8.24
CA CYS A 160 28.45 34.35 -8.29
C CYS A 160 27.50 34.69 -7.15
N GLN A 161 28.01 34.74 -5.93
CA GLN A 161 27.23 35.04 -4.73
C GLN A 161 26.71 36.48 -4.70
N ALA A 162 27.51 37.43 -5.14
CA ALA A 162 27.09 38.84 -5.28
C ALA A 162 25.87 39.00 -6.22
N ASN A 163 25.73 38.10 -7.19
CA ASN A 163 24.60 38.07 -8.11
C ASN A 163 23.51 37.06 -7.66
N HIS A 164 23.50 36.67 -6.39
CA HIS A 164 22.55 35.68 -5.84
C HIS A 164 22.62 34.29 -6.49
N GLY A 165 23.73 33.92 -7.11
CA GLY A 165 23.98 32.60 -7.63
C GLY A 165 24.52 31.63 -6.57
N LEU A 166 24.35 30.35 -6.82
CA LEU A 166 24.94 29.28 -6.02
C LEU A 166 26.25 28.81 -6.66
N TRP A 167 27.34 28.80 -5.89
CA TRP A 167 28.64 28.31 -6.30
C TRP A 167 28.84 26.87 -5.80
N ALA A 168 28.73 25.88 -6.69
CA ALA A 168 28.82 24.47 -6.35
C ALA A 168 29.40 23.65 -7.50
N GLN A 169 29.83 22.42 -7.22
CA GLN A 169 30.33 21.50 -8.25
C GLN A 169 29.19 20.91 -9.11
N SER A 170 27.96 20.86 -8.57
CA SER A 170 26.82 20.29 -9.25
C SER A 170 25.55 21.06 -8.95
N HIS A 171 24.78 21.35 -9.97
CA HIS A 171 23.45 21.95 -9.86
C HIS A 171 22.40 21.02 -10.45
N LYS A 172 21.34 20.76 -9.70
CA LYS A 172 20.21 19.91 -10.10
C LYS A 172 18.87 20.67 -9.88
N SER A 173 18.93 22.01 -9.81
CA SER A 173 17.79 22.86 -9.50
C SER A 173 16.89 23.17 -10.70
N GLY A 174 17.33 22.90 -11.91
CA GLY A 174 16.56 23.17 -13.11
C GLY A 174 15.35 22.25 -13.29
N SER A 175 14.37 22.69 -14.07
CA SER A 175 13.12 21.98 -14.35
C SER A 175 12.84 21.88 -15.84
N HIS A 176 11.99 20.92 -16.21
CA HIS A 176 11.52 20.69 -17.60
C HIS A 176 12.68 20.50 -18.59
N ASN A 177 13.79 19.90 -18.11
CA ASN A 177 14.93 19.56 -18.95
C ASN A 177 14.90 18.08 -19.38
N ILE A 178 15.54 17.80 -20.50
CA ILE A 178 15.89 16.44 -20.91
C ILE A 178 17.39 16.24 -20.64
N ILE A 179 17.74 15.32 -19.77
CA ILE A 179 19.11 15.06 -19.33
C ILE A 179 19.49 13.62 -19.72
N GLY A 180 20.58 13.47 -20.47
CA GLY A 180 21.13 12.15 -20.79
C GLY A 180 22.59 12.03 -20.38
N GLY A 181 22.97 10.87 -19.82
CA GLY A 181 24.34 10.58 -19.43
C GLY A 181 24.62 10.77 -17.95
N ASP A 182 25.80 11.34 -17.60
CA ASP A 182 26.26 11.37 -16.21
C ASP A 182 26.96 12.68 -15.84
N PHE A 183 26.94 13.04 -14.56
CA PHE A 183 27.57 14.22 -13.96
C PHE A 183 27.14 15.58 -14.56
N ASN A 184 26.04 15.62 -15.31
CA ASN A 184 25.56 16.87 -15.90
C ASN A 184 24.92 17.76 -14.85
N SER A 185 25.16 19.06 -14.94
CA SER A 185 24.56 20.11 -14.11
C SER A 185 23.50 20.87 -14.91
N TYR A 186 22.40 21.22 -14.28
CA TYR A 186 21.32 22.03 -14.87
C TYR A 186 20.68 22.89 -13.79
N SER A 187 20.70 24.20 -13.97
CA SER A 187 20.16 25.17 -13.01
C SER A 187 19.01 26.00 -13.58
N SER A 188 18.71 25.84 -14.87
CA SER A 188 17.64 26.55 -15.56
C SER A 188 16.58 25.58 -16.10
N TRP A 189 15.67 26.01 -16.94
CA TRP A 189 14.50 25.27 -17.39
C TRP A 189 14.42 25.11 -18.91
N GLY A 190 13.68 24.08 -19.33
CA GLY A 190 13.30 23.85 -20.72
C GLY A 190 14.45 23.48 -21.66
N GLY A 191 15.56 22.98 -21.13
CA GLY A 191 16.76 22.70 -21.90
C GLY A 191 16.99 21.22 -22.20
N LEU A 192 18.00 20.96 -23.01
CA LEU A 192 18.52 19.64 -23.31
C LEU A 192 20.01 19.57 -22.95
N VAL A 193 20.40 18.59 -22.16
CA VAL A 193 21.83 18.33 -21.88
C VAL A 193 22.13 16.85 -21.98
N MET A 194 23.03 16.52 -22.89
CA MET A 194 23.48 15.15 -23.17
C MET A 194 25.00 15.04 -22.97
N GLY A 195 25.46 13.85 -22.58
CA GLY A 195 26.89 13.57 -22.42
C GLY A 195 27.34 13.53 -20.97
N MET A 196 28.54 14.04 -20.66
CA MET A 196 29.19 13.91 -19.37
C MET A 196 29.77 15.23 -18.87
N GLU A 197 29.55 15.56 -17.59
CA GLU A 197 30.10 16.77 -16.94
C GLU A 197 29.72 18.10 -17.65
N ASN A 198 28.60 18.14 -18.35
CA ASN A 198 28.12 19.35 -18.99
C ASN A 198 27.32 20.22 -18.00
N ALA A 199 27.30 21.53 -18.22
CA ALA A 199 26.57 22.48 -17.38
C ALA A 199 25.63 23.37 -18.19
N LEU A 200 24.33 23.29 -17.89
CA LEU A 200 23.26 24.05 -18.51
C LEU A 200 22.69 25.04 -17.50
N SER A 201 22.98 26.33 -17.68
CA SER A 201 22.53 27.41 -16.78
C SER A 201 21.60 28.42 -17.48
N ALA A 202 21.42 28.30 -18.79
CA ALA A 202 20.54 29.16 -19.56
C ALA A 202 19.17 28.50 -19.82
N PRO A 203 18.07 29.25 -19.79
CA PRO A 203 16.78 28.73 -20.18
C PRO A 203 16.74 28.38 -21.67
N PHE A 204 16.02 27.28 -22.00
CA PHE A 204 15.82 26.79 -23.37
C PHE A 204 17.12 26.50 -24.15
N ALA A 205 18.22 26.28 -23.44
CA ALA A 205 19.49 26.00 -24.07
C ALA A 205 19.72 24.51 -24.33
N THR A 206 20.60 24.20 -25.31
CA THR A 206 20.90 22.82 -25.71
C THR A 206 22.39 22.55 -25.68
N ILE A 207 22.76 21.42 -25.05
CA ILE A 207 24.07 20.78 -25.20
C ILE A 207 23.80 19.36 -25.76
N GLY A 208 24.03 19.18 -27.06
CA GLY A 208 23.66 17.95 -27.79
C GLY A 208 24.57 16.74 -27.51
N GLY A 209 25.70 16.93 -26.81
CA GLY A 209 26.64 15.85 -26.50
C GLY A 209 28.02 16.34 -26.06
N GLY A 210 28.94 15.38 -25.91
CA GLY A 210 30.32 15.64 -25.49
C GLY A 210 30.47 15.73 -23.96
N ALA A 211 31.62 16.27 -23.55
CA ALA A 211 31.97 16.39 -22.16
C ALA A 211 32.47 17.79 -21.79
N ARG A 212 32.17 18.23 -20.58
CA ARG A 212 32.66 19.49 -19.99
C ARG A 212 32.26 20.77 -20.73
N ASN A 213 31.17 20.71 -21.51
CA ASN A 213 30.60 21.88 -22.16
C ASN A 213 29.76 22.71 -21.16
N ARG A 214 29.79 24.03 -21.34
CA ARG A 214 29.02 24.96 -20.53
C ARG A 214 28.14 25.85 -21.42
N ARG A 215 26.88 25.94 -21.11
CA ARG A 215 25.94 26.86 -21.80
C ARG A 215 25.35 27.84 -20.80
N CYS A 216 25.77 29.06 -20.95
CA CYS A 216 25.46 30.20 -20.11
C CYS A 216 25.02 31.35 -21.03
N GLY A 217 23.74 31.71 -21.01
CA GLY A 217 23.24 32.83 -21.82
C GLY A 217 22.25 32.43 -22.93
N ARG A 218 21.43 33.38 -23.35
CA ARG A 218 20.38 33.22 -24.37
C ARG A 218 21.01 33.26 -25.77
N THR A 219 21.64 32.21 -26.20
CA THR A 219 21.98 32.11 -27.63
C THR A 219 21.36 30.84 -28.19
N HIS A 220 20.41 31.03 -29.06
CA HIS A 220 19.94 30.03 -29.99
C HIS A 220 21.11 29.72 -30.93
N VAL A 221 21.73 28.54 -30.83
CA VAL A 221 22.67 28.09 -31.84
C VAL A 221 22.06 26.89 -32.54
N SER A 222 21.52 27.14 -33.71
CA SER A 222 21.39 26.14 -34.75
C SER A 222 22.80 25.66 -35.13
N GLY A 223 23.08 24.40 -34.78
CA GLY A 223 24.01 23.52 -35.46
C GLY A 223 25.43 24.01 -35.80
N ASP A 224 26.22 24.50 -34.84
CA ASP A 224 27.66 24.53 -35.05
C ASP A 224 28.36 23.45 -34.22
N HIS A 225 29.05 22.58 -34.92
CA HIS A 225 30.01 21.63 -34.34
C HIS A 225 31.05 22.44 -33.53
N ALA A 226 31.07 22.27 -32.22
CA ALA A 226 32.23 22.70 -31.46
C ALA A 226 33.40 21.77 -31.83
N VAL A 227 34.23 22.24 -32.71
CA VAL A 227 35.55 21.65 -32.93
C VAL A 227 36.33 21.90 -31.64
N ALA A 228 36.73 20.83 -30.98
CA ALA A 228 37.64 20.91 -29.86
C ALA A 228 38.96 21.47 -30.37
N GLY A 229 39.26 22.70 -30.02
CA GLY A 229 40.59 23.26 -30.15
C GLY A 229 41.51 22.57 -29.14
N GLN A 230 42.66 22.19 -29.64
CA GLN A 230 43.79 21.56 -28.96
C GLN A 230 44.24 22.37 -27.71
#